data_8c352e607423a530ff20f8e09c086490
#
_entry.id   8c352e607423a530ff20f8e09c086490
#
_cell.length_a   1.000
_cell.length_b   1.000
_cell.length_c   1.000
_cell.angle_alpha   90.00
_cell.angle_beta   90.00
_cell.angle_gamma   90.00
#
_symmetry.space_group_name_H-M   'P 1'
#
loop_
_entity.id
_entity.type
_entity.pdbx_description
1 polymer ?
#
loop_
_entity_poly.entity_id
_entity_poly.type
_entity_poly.pdbx_seq_one_letter_code
_entity_poly.pdbx_strand_id
1 'polypeptide(L)'
;MLDCCAYHAALITFIMFTIVLFEPEIPPNTGNIIRLCANTGADLHLIEPLGFKLEDKQLKRAGLDYHEYANLTLHKNWVDFELAMQGRRMFAITTKSSQNYAKVNFAAGDVFVFGPETRGLPDEIRNSFAPEYRLRLPMLPNSRSLNLSNSAAVLLYEAWRQVDFENGV
;
A
#
# COMPACT_ATOMS: atom_id res chain seq x y z
N MET A 1 0.86 -49.31 15.71
CA MET A 1 0.72 -48.01 16.37
C MET A 1 1.65 -47.07 15.63
N LEU A 2 1.10 -46.37 14.62
CA LEU A 2 1.83 -45.44 13.80
C LEU A 2 1.36 -44.05 14.20
N ASP A 3 2.28 -43.29 14.79
CA ASP A 3 2.07 -41.90 15.21
C ASP A 3 1.77 -41.03 14.02
N CYS A 4 0.56 -40.53 13.97
CA CYS A 4 0.12 -39.52 13.03
C CYS A 4 0.54 -38.15 13.58
N CYS A 5 1.81 -37.76 13.38
CA CYS A 5 2.28 -36.43 13.68
C CYS A 5 1.67 -35.47 12.65
N ALA A 6 0.61 -34.80 13.09
CA ALA A 6 -0.06 -33.76 12.33
C ALA A 6 0.93 -32.60 12.05
N TYR A 7 1.37 -32.50 10.81
CA TYR A 7 2.02 -31.30 10.27
C TYR A 7 0.98 -30.16 10.27
N HIS A 8 0.95 -29.38 11.33
CA HIS A 8 0.42 -28.03 11.27
C HIS A 8 1.47 -27.19 10.52
N ALA A 9 1.41 -27.25 9.20
CA ALA A 9 2.03 -26.22 8.39
C ALA A 9 1.26 -24.93 8.68
N ALA A 10 1.80 -24.08 9.58
CA ALA A 10 1.41 -22.69 9.65
C ALA A 10 1.61 -22.13 8.23
N LEU A 11 0.53 -21.82 7.53
CA LEU A 11 0.56 -20.99 6.35
C LEU A 11 1.14 -19.66 6.79
N ILE A 12 2.47 -19.52 6.69
CA ILE A 12 3.12 -18.22 6.72
C ILE A 12 2.63 -17.55 5.45
N THR A 13 1.57 -16.76 5.57
CA THR A 13 1.14 -15.87 4.50
C THR A 13 2.30 -14.91 4.29
N PHE A 14 3.08 -15.15 3.24
CA PHE A 14 4.22 -14.32 2.90
C PHE A 14 3.64 -13.00 2.39
N ILE A 15 3.59 -12.00 3.27
CA ILE A 15 3.16 -10.65 2.89
C ILE A 15 4.24 -10.08 2.00
N MET A 16 3.95 -10.05 0.69
CA MET A 16 4.92 -9.61 -0.29
C MET A 16 5.17 -8.11 -0.18
N PHE A 17 4.12 -7.29 -0.23
CA PHE A 17 4.18 -5.83 -0.11
C PHE A 17 2.97 -5.31 0.66
N THR A 18 3.08 -4.09 1.18
CA THR A 18 1.97 -3.42 1.85
C THR A 18 1.76 -2.03 1.25
N ILE A 19 0.54 -1.74 0.84
CA ILE A 19 0.08 -0.39 0.48
C ILE A 19 -0.58 0.24 1.69
N VAL A 20 -0.24 1.49 1.96
CA VAL A 20 -0.82 2.28 3.06
C VAL A 20 -1.41 3.56 2.51
N LEU A 21 -2.66 3.83 2.80
CA LEU A 21 -3.33 5.08 2.47
C LEU A 21 -3.59 5.86 3.77
N PHE A 22 -2.89 6.98 3.89
CA PHE A 22 -3.08 7.90 5.01
C PHE A 22 -4.25 8.83 4.69
N GLU A 23 -5.32 8.74 5.47
CA GLU A 23 -6.53 9.58 5.36
C GLU A 23 -7.05 9.71 3.91
N PRO A 24 -7.32 8.60 3.19
CA PRO A 24 -7.76 8.66 1.80
C PRO A 24 -9.12 9.38 1.67
N GLU A 25 -9.26 10.18 0.60
CA GLU A 25 -10.40 11.09 0.43
C GLU A 25 -11.38 10.64 -0.68
N ILE A 26 -10.91 9.90 -1.67
CA ILE A 26 -11.67 9.57 -2.88
C ILE A 26 -12.00 8.07 -2.94
N PRO A 27 -13.28 7.67 -2.67
CA PRO A 27 -13.70 6.27 -2.63
C PRO A 27 -13.32 5.43 -3.87
N PRO A 28 -13.47 5.91 -5.12
CA PRO A 28 -13.06 5.16 -6.30
C PRO A 28 -11.58 4.80 -6.33
N ASN A 29 -10.69 5.67 -5.84
CA ASN A 29 -9.25 5.35 -5.76
C ASN A 29 -8.99 4.22 -4.78
N THR A 30 -9.58 4.29 -3.60
CA THR A 30 -9.46 3.23 -2.58
C THR A 30 -10.02 1.91 -3.11
N GLY A 31 -11.18 1.93 -3.79
CA GLY A 31 -11.76 0.74 -4.42
C GLY A 31 -10.83 0.09 -5.44
N ASN A 32 -10.21 0.89 -6.32
CA ASN A 32 -9.24 0.39 -7.29
C ASN A 32 -8.00 -0.22 -6.60
N ILE A 33 -7.54 0.37 -5.49
CA ILE A 33 -6.39 -0.12 -4.74
C ILE A 33 -6.73 -1.40 -3.97
N ILE A 34 -7.93 -1.54 -3.42
CA ILE A 34 -8.40 -2.80 -2.81
C ILE A 34 -8.29 -3.93 -3.85
N ARG A 35 -8.83 -3.72 -5.07
CA ARG A 35 -8.74 -4.71 -6.14
C ARG A 35 -7.28 -4.96 -6.58
N LEU A 36 -6.47 -3.93 -6.67
CA LEU A 36 -5.04 -4.07 -6.97
C LEU A 36 -4.35 -4.99 -5.95
N CYS A 37 -4.57 -4.75 -4.66
CA CYS A 37 -4.00 -5.57 -3.58
C CYS A 37 -4.50 -7.01 -3.63
N ALA A 38 -5.80 -7.22 -3.86
CA ALA A 38 -6.38 -8.56 -4.02
C ALA A 38 -5.74 -9.34 -5.18
N ASN A 39 -5.48 -8.67 -6.32
CA ASN A 39 -4.86 -9.29 -7.49
C ASN A 39 -3.36 -9.59 -7.34
N THR A 40 -2.67 -8.87 -6.48
CA THR A 40 -1.21 -8.95 -6.31
C THR A 40 -0.78 -9.67 -5.03
N GLY A 41 -1.75 -10.00 -4.15
CA GLY A 41 -1.44 -10.54 -2.82
C GLY A 41 -0.82 -9.54 -1.85
N ALA A 42 -0.87 -8.24 -2.16
CA ALA A 42 -0.41 -7.19 -1.26
C ALA A 42 -1.44 -6.91 -0.16
N ASP A 43 -0.97 -6.49 1.02
CA ASP A 43 -1.84 -5.99 2.08
C ASP A 43 -2.20 -4.52 1.85
N LEU A 44 -3.40 -4.15 2.28
CA LEU A 44 -3.85 -2.76 2.29
C LEU A 44 -4.13 -2.27 3.70
N HIS A 45 -3.49 -1.20 4.10
CA HIS A 45 -3.73 -0.53 5.36
C HIS A 45 -4.32 0.86 5.10
N LEU A 46 -5.43 1.18 5.76
CA LEU A 46 -6.05 2.49 5.75
C LEU A 46 -5.88 3.15 7.11
N ILE A 47 -5.52 4.43 7.11
CA ILE A 47 -5.38 5.21 8.36
C ILE A 47 -6.48 6.27 8.39
N GLU A 48 -7.27 6.25 9.46
CA GLU A 48 -8.37 7.21 9.67
C GLU A 48 -7.86 8.62 10.03
N PRO A 49 -8.70 9.67 9.79
CA PRO A 49 -10.05 9.62 9.29
C PRO A 49 -10.12 9.38 7.77
N LEU A 50 -11.09 8.58 7.32
CA LEU A 50 -11.38 8.42 5.90
C LEU A 50 -12.34 9.53 5.44
N GLY A 51 -12.16 10.06 4.24
CA GLY A 51 -13.06 11.03 3.61
C GLY A 51 -14.42 10.42 3.18
N PHE A 52 -14.66 9.14 3.47
CA PHE A 52 -15.85 8.38 3.08
C PHE A 52 -16.12 7.26 4.09
N LYS A 53 -17.29 6.59 3.93
CA LYS A 53 -17.60 5.37 4.71
C LYS A 53 -17.25 4.13 3.92
N LEU A 54 -16.67 3.12 4.57
CA LEU A 54 -16.30 1.85 3.91
C LEU A 54 -17.51 1.11 3.32
N GLU A 55 -18.73 1.35 3.84
CA GLU A 55 -19.97 0.82 3.27
C GLU A 55 -20.48 1.61 2.06
N ASP A 56 -19.75 2.64 1.61
CA ASP A 56 -20.19 3.52 0.52
C ASP A 56 -20.50 2.73 -0.76
N LYS A 57 -21.61 3.07 -1.39
CA LYS A 57 -22.05 2.47 -2.66
C LYS A 57 -21.02 2.64 -3.78
N GLN A 58 -20.14 3.63 -3.70
CA GLN A 58 -19.07 3.86 -4.69
C GLN A 58 -17.94 2.84 -4.54
N LEU A 59 -17.60 2.41 -3.33
CA LEU A 59 -16.70 1.28 -3.09
C LEU A 59 -17.33 -0.02 -3.61
N LYS A 60 -18.62 -0.25 -3.31
CA LYS A 60 -19.35 -1.44 -3.81
C LYS A 60 -19.50 -1.46 -5.33
N ARG A 61 -19.63 -0.29 -5.99
CA ARG A 61 -19.68 -0.19 -7.47
C ARG A 61 -18.35 -0.51 -8.15
N ALA A 62 -17.24 -0.46 -7.45
CA ALA A 62 -15.97 -0.97 -7.96
C ALA A 62 -15.97 -2.50 -8.13
N GLY A 63 -17.12 -3.18 -7.85
CA GLY A 63 -17.32 -4.62 -8.02
C GLY A 63 -16.54 -5.43 -6.99
N LEU A 64 -16.38 -4.87 -5.78
CA LEU A 64 -15.61 -5.52 -4.72
C LEU A 64 -16.44 -6.64 -4.09
N ASP A 65 -16.03 -7.86 -4.33
CA ASP A 65 -16.55 -9.04 -3.64
C ASP A 65 -15.94 -9.16 -2.24
N TYR A 66 -16.62 -9.87 -1.33
CA TYR A 66 -16.19 -10.06 0.07
C TYR A 66 -14.73 -10.55 0.22
N HIS A 67 -14.23 -11.28 -0.75
CA HIS A 67 -12.86 -11.82 -0.76
C HIS A 67 -11.79 -10.73 -0.98
N GLU A 68 -12.13 -9.62 -1.63
CA GLU A 68 -11.18 -8.53 -1.94
C GLU A 68 -10.84 -7.69 -0.69
N TYR A 69 -11.65 -7.77 0.39
CA TYR A 69 -11.37 -7.10 1.67
C TYR A 69 -10.51 -7.94 2.63
N ALA A 70 -10.15 -9.17 2.25
CA ALA A 70 -9.48 -10.10 3.18
C ALA A 70 -8.14 -9.57 3.72
N ASN A 71 -7.46 -8.72 2.95
CA ASN A 71 -6.15 -8.15 3.30
C ASN A 71 -6.23 -6.66 3.66
N LEU A 72 -7.41 -6.16 4.10
CA LEU A 72 -7.59 -4.77 4.48
C LEU A 72 -7.55 -4.60 6.00
N THR A 73 -6.67 -3.75 6.49
CA THR A 73 -6.55 -3.38 7.90
C THR A 73 -6.83 -1.90 8.09
N LEU A 74 -7.66 -1.54 9.07
CA LEU A 74 -7.97 -0.16 9.44
C LEU A 74 -7.23 0.23 10.71
N HIS A 75 -6.56 1.38 10.70
CA HIS A 75 -5.89 1.98 11.86
C HIS A 75 -6.57 3.29 12.24
N LYS A 76 -6.76 3.51 13.53
CA LYS A 76 -7.41 4.73 14.06
C LYS A 76 -6.58 6.00 13.83
N ASN A 77 -5.26 5.86 13.74
CA ASN A 77 -4.33 6.98 13.59
C ASN A 77 -2.96 6.49 13.11
N TRP A 78 -2.07 7.43 12.81
CA TRP A 78 -0.71 7.16 12.38
C TRP A 78 0.12 6.38 13.41
N VAL A 79 -0.02 6.69 14.71
CA VAL A 79 0.76 6.05 15.78
C VAL A 79 0.44 4.56 15.89
N ASP A 80 -0.85 4.20 15.83
CA ASP A 80 -1.29 2.79 15.84
C ASP A 80 -0.73 2.03 14.64
N PHE A 81 -0.67 2.68 13.47
CA PHE A 81 -0.08 2.12 12.27
C PHE A 81 1.44 1.93 12.41
N GLU A 82 2.19 2.94 12.86
CA GLU A 82 3.65 2.84 13.06
C GLU A 82 4.01 1.69 14.00
N LEU A 83 3.25 1.55 15.08
CA LEU A 83 3.45 0.46 16.04
C LEU A 83 3.22 -0.92 15.38
N ALA A 84 2.19 -1.04 14.56
CA ALA A 84 1.90 -2.29 13.84
C ALA A 84 2.96 -2.64 12.77
N MET A 85 3.63 -1.62 12.21
CA MET A 85 4.67 -1.77 11.17
C MET A 85 6.09 -1.73 11.72
N GLN A 86 6.26 -1.79 13.04
CA GLN A 86 7.58 -1.70 13.67
C GLN A 86 8.56 -2.72 13.08
N GLY A 87 9.74 -2.25 12.69
CA GLY A 87 10.81 -3.07 12.11
C GLY A 87 10.67 -3.32 10.60
N ARG A 88 9.59 -2.84 9.95
CA ARG A 88 9.44 -2.93 8.49
C ARG A 88 10.06 -1.74 7.79
N ARG A 89 10.59 -1.97 6.59
CA ARG A 89 11.12 -0.90 5.74
C ARG A 89 9.97 -0.19 5.06
N MET A 90 9.82 1.11 5.31
CA MET A 90 8.72 1.93 4.81
C MET A 90 9.22 3.04 3.90
N PHE A 91 8.45 3.33 2.85
CA PHE A 91 8.72 4.39 1.89
C PHE A 91 7.54 5.37 1.82
N ALA A 92 7.81 6.66 1.96
CA ALA A 92 6.84 7.72 1.73
C ALA A 92 6.80 8.08 0.25
N ILE A 93 5.64 7.96 -0.38
CA ILE A 93 5.45 8.28 -1.80
C ILE A 93 4.93 9.70 -1.91
N THR A 94 5.73 10.57 -2.51
CA THR A 94 5.47 12.02 -2.51
C THR A 94 6.03 12.71 -3.75
N THR A 95 5.34 13.73 -4.21
CA THR A 95 5.83 14.62 -5.28
C THR A 95 6.90 15.60 -4.79
N LYS A 96 7.07 15.72 -3.47
CA LYS A 96 8.03 16.63 -2.82
C LYS A 96 9.42 16.01 -2.59
N SER A 97 9.71 14.86 -3.22
CA SER A 97 11.03 14.22 -3.20
C SER A 97 11.71 14.32 -4.55
N SER A 98 13.04 14.21 -4.55
CA SER A 98 13.87 14.04 -5.76
C SER A 98 14.27 12.60 -6.03
N GLN A 99 14.11 11.70 -5.04
CA GLN A 99 14.51 10.29 -5.16
C GLN A 99 13.55 9.54 -6.10
N ASN A 100 14.07 9.07 -7.22
CA ASN A 100 13.30 8.29 -8.19
C ASN A 100 13.07 6.88 -7.66
N TYR A 101 11.80 6.45 -7.62
CA TYR A 101 11.38 5.12 -7.16
C TYR A 101 12.08 3.98 -7.93
N ALA A 102 12.31 4.17 -9.23
CA ALA A 102 12.93 3.14 -10.09
C ALA A 102 14.43 2.91 -9.81
N LYS A 103 15.04 3.71 -8.91
CA LYS A 103 16.43 3.53 -8.48
C LYS A 103 16.55 2.78 -7.15
N VAL A 104 15.44 2.34 -6.59
CA VAL A 104 15.40 1.62 -5.32
C VAL A 104 15.30 0.12 -5.58
N ASN A 105 16.08 -0.66 -4.86
CA ASN A 105 15.92 -2.11 -4.83
C ASN A 105 14.88 -2.46 -3.76
N PHE A 106 13.67 -2.81 -4.21
CA PHE A 106 12.59 -3.25 -3.35
C PHE A 106 12.77 -4.71 -2.95
N ALA A 107 12.21 -5.08 -1.81
CA ALA A 107 12.23 -6.43 -1.28
C ALA A 107 10.86 -6.79 -0.69
N ALA A 108 10.56 -8.09 -0.63
CA ALA A 108 9.37 -8.57 0.04
C ALA A 108 9.30 -8.02 1.48
N GLY A 109 8.12 -7.59 1.89
CA GLY A 109 7.91 -6.94 3.16
C GLY A 109 7.98 -5.41 3.13
N ASP A 110 8.35 -4.77 2.02
CA ASP A 110 8.36 -3.32 1.91
C ASP A 110 6.95 -2.72 2.02
N VAL A 111 6.89 -1.54 2.60
CA VAL A 111 5.65 -0.80 2.89
C VAL A 111 5.66 0.53 2.15
N PHE A 112 4.62 0.81 1.37
CA PHE A 112 4.49 2.01 0.56
C PHE A 112 3.38 2.92 1.09
N VAL A 113 3.74 4.08 1.62
CA VAL A 113 2.84 5.01 2.29
C VAL A 113 2.48 6.16 1.37
N PHE A 114 1.19 6.27 1.06
CA PHE A 114 0.60 7.33 0.25
C PHE A 114 -0.22 8.26 1.11
N GLY A 115 -0.17 9.56 0.81
CA GLY A 115 -1.01 10.57 1.45
C GLY A 115 -2.35 10.77 0.75
N PRO A 116 -3.22 11.59 1.34
CA PRO A 116 -4.48 12.02 0.73
C PRO A 116 -4.27 12.61 -0.64
N GLU A 117 -5.26 12.43 -1.52
CA GLU A 117 -5.20 12.82 -2.92
C GLU A 117 -5.00 14.32 -3.13
N THR A 118 -5.59 15.14 -2.26
CA THR A 118 -5.60 16.61 -2.44
C THR A 118 -4.37 17.30 -1.86
N ARG A 119 -3.82 16.81 -0.74
CA ARG A 119 -2.76 17.49 0.01
C ARG A 119 -1.45 16.69 0.15
N GLY A 120 -1.49 15.39 -0.15
CA GLY A 120 -0.36 14.49 0.07
C GLY A 120 -0.08 14.24 1.56
N LEU A 121 1.00 13.55 1.88
CA LEU A 121 1.40 13.31 3.27
C LEU A 121 1.67 14.63 4.00
N PRO A 122 1.17 14.80 5.25
CA PRO A 122 1.56 15.91 6.12
C PRO A 122 3.08 16.03 6.22
N ASP A 123 3.56 17.27 6.36
CA ASP A 123 5.00 17.54 6.38
C ASP A 123 5.69 16.83 7.56
N GLU A 124 5.03 16.72 8.69
CA GLU A 124 5.52 16.01 9.87
C GLU A 124 5.74 14.52 9.55
N ILE A 125 4.73 13.82 9.02
CA ILE A 125 4.83 12.41 8.65
C ILE A 125 5.85 12.21 7.53
N ARG A 126 5.80 13.04 6.48
CA ARG A 126 6.76 12.93 5.39
C ARG A 126 8.19 13.12 5.87
N ASN A 127 8.42 14.05 6.78
CA ASN A 127 9.76 14.38 7.28
C ASN A 127 10.28 13.39 8.34
N SER A 128 9.45 12.54 8.91
CA SER A 128 9.91 11.44 9.76
C SER A 128 10.65 10.34 8.96
N PHE A 129 10.39 10.23 7.66
CA PHE A 129 11.17 9.36 6.77
C PHE A 129 12.52 10.00 6.44
N ALA A 130 13.60 9.20 6.44
CA ALA A 130 14.88 9.64 5.91
C ALA A 130 14.80 9.98 4.41
N PRO A 131 15.61 10.89 3.87
CA PRO A 131 15.51 11.34 2.48
C PRO A 131 15.51 10.21 1.44
N GLU A 132 16.27 9.14 1.66
CA GLU A 132 16.37 7.97 0.80
C GLU A 132 15.10 7.12 0.76
N TYR A 133 14.22 7.25 1.77
CA TYR A 133 12.93 6.57 1.85
C TYR A 133 11.74 7.44 1.40
N ARG A 134 12.00 8.63 0.87
CA ARG A 134 10.99 9.50 0.27
C ARG A 134 11.08 9.39 -1.24
N LEU A 135 10.14 8.70 -1.85
CA LEU A 135 10.20 8.34 -3.26
C LEU A 135 9.25 9.18 -4.10
N ARG A 136 9.65 9.42 -5.34
CA ARG A 136 8.87 10.13 -6.34
C ARG A 136 8.71 9.28 -7.60
N LEU A 137 7.50 9.22 -8.14
CA LEU A 137 7.25 8.76 -9.49
C LEU A 137 7.60 9.93 -10.45
N PRO A 138 8.44 9.70 -11.46
CA PRO A 138 8.78 10.74 -12.43
C PRO A 138 7.55 11.25 -13.17
N MET A 139 7.50 12.55 -13.38
CA MET A 139 6.48 13.23 -14.18
C MET A 139 7.14 14.36 -14.99
N LEU A 140 6.54 14.73 -16.10
CA LEU A 140 6.99 15.89 -16.87
C LEU A 140 6.84 17.18 -16.04
N PRO A 141 7.70 18.19 -16.28
CA PRO A 141 7.55 19.49 -15.63
C PRO A 141 6.15 20.07 -15.84
N ASN A 142 5.63 20.73 -14.82
CA ASN A 142 4.29 21.37 -14.83
C ASN A 142 3.10 20.42 -14.99
N SER A 143 3.31 19.10 -14.88
CA SER A 143 2.23 18.13 -14.85
C SER A 143 1.51 18.15 -13.50
N ARG A 144 0.20 17.84 -13.51
CA ARG A 144 -0.52 17.50 -12.27
C ARG A 144 0.01 16.19 -11.70
N SER A 145 -0.18 16.00 -10.40
CA SER A 145 0.12 14.71 -9.75
C SER A 145 -0.62 13.56 -10.45
N LEU A 146 0.04 12.43 -10.56
CA LEU A 146 -0.60 11.19 -11.03
C LEU A 146 -1.72 10.80 -10.06
N ASN A 147 -2.80 10.21 -10.59
CA ASN A 147 -3.88 9.67 -9.78
C ASN A 147 -3.34 8.66 -8.76
N LEU A 148 -3.92 8.65 -7.54
CA LEU A 148 -3.43 7.83 -6.43
C LEU A 148 -3.42 6.33 -6.78
N SER A 149 -4.51 5.81 -7.33
CA SER A 149 -4.58 4.37 -7.66
C SER A 149 -3.62 3.99 -8.79
N ASN A 150 -3.38 4.89 -9.75
CA ASN A 150 -2.38 4.67 -10.79
C ASN A 150 -0.96 4.68 -10.20
N SER A 151 -0.69 5.59 -9.26
CA SER A 151 0.61 5.67 -8.57
C SER A 151 0.90 4.39 -7.78
N ALA A 152 -0.10 3.90 -7.06
CA ALA A 152 0.00 2.65 -6.30
C ALA A 152 0.25 1.45 -7.24
N ALA A 153 -0.46 1.37 -8.36
CA ALA A 153 -0.29 0.29 -9.34
C ALA A 153 1.12 0.30 -9.96
N VAL A 154 1.58 1.46 -10.41
CA VAL A 154 2.92 1.60 -11.02
C VAL A 154 4.01 1.17 -10.04
N LEU A 155 3.95 1.63 -8.78
CA LEU A 155 4.94 1.31 -7.78
C LEU A 155 4.90 -0.16 -7.37
N LEU A 156 3.71 -0.70 -7.11
CA LEU A 156 3.53 -2.08 -6.66
C LEU A 156 4.00 -3.07 -7.74
N TYR A 157 3.64 -2.86 -9.00
CA TYR A 157 4.07 -3.72 -10.09
C TYR A 157 5.58 -3.62 -10.36
N GLU A 158 6.20 -2.46 -10.19
CA GLU A 158 7.67 -2.34 -10.25
C GLU A 158 8.32 -3.11 -9.10
N ALA A 159 7.82 -2.98 -7.88
CA ALA A 159 8.36 -3.72 -6.74
C ALA A 159 8.19 -5.24 -6.93
N TRP A 160 7.02 -5.66 -7.41
CA TRP A 160 6.74 -7.07 -7.69
C TRP A 160 7.59 -7.63 -8.84
N ARG A 161 7.82 -6.84 -9.89
CA ARG A 161 8.76 -7.20 -10.96
C ARG A 161 10.18 -7.44 -10.43
N GLN A 162 10.63 -6.67 -9.44
CA GLN A 162 11.97 -6.82 -8.86
C GLN A 162 12.15 -8.13 -8.07
N VAL A 163 11.05 -8.76 -7.66
CA VAL A 163 11.02 -10.09 -7.03
C VAL A 163 10.45 -11.15 -8.00
N ASP A 164 10.65 -10.96 -9.31
CA ASP A 164 10.29 -11.90 -10.38
C ASP A 164 8.81 -12.31 -10.40
N PHE A 165 7.90 -11.41 -9.97
CA PHE A 165 6.45 -11.67 -9.87
C PHE A 165 6.13 -12.94 -9.06
N GLU A 166 6.86 -13.16 -7.99
CA GLU A 166 6.69 -14.34 -7.13
C GLU A 166 5.20 -14.58 -6.81
N ASN A 167 4.75 -15.85 -6.95
CA ASN A 167 3.35 -16.29 -6.86
C ASN A 167 2.40 -15.72 -7.94
N GLY A 168 2.87 -14.98 -8.92
CA GLY A 168 2.11 -14.57 -10.10
C GLY A 168 1.97 -15.69 -11.13
N VAL A 169 0.96 -15.59 -12.00
CA VAL A 169 0.69 -16.54 -13.12
C VAL A 169 0.68 -15.80 -14.43
#